data_99870d18be1f59e53766d8f6c027af58
#
_entry.id   99870d18be1f59e53766d8f6c027af58
#
_cell.length_a   1.000
_cell.length_b   1.000
_cell.length_c   1.000
_cell.angle_alpha   90.00
_cell.angle_beta   90.00
_cell.angle_gamma   90.00
#
_symmetry.space_group_name_H-M   'P 1'
#
loop_
_entity.id
_entity.type
_entity.pdbx_description
1 polymer ?
#
loop_
_entity_poly.entity_id
_entity_poly.type
_entity_poly.pdbx_seq_one_letter_code
_entity_poly.pdbx_strand_id
1 'polypeptide(L)'
;MFIKQNQIILRSITGAALAVAAMGSAYAQASTSASPAPAPAPAPAAAAAAAAPADAAPAPAPLTTPAVTGPLQWLPPAMFDAGPFGKIAANGIVTGFGMVQSNHVPGDSDGQATLTNGQIFIQKADGKFQYFVQAGAYTMPSLATAFLPADKTVSDFFGPVPVAFAKIQAGKTTQFMIGALPTLLGAESTFTFQNMNIERGLLWNQENAVNRGLQVNQTLGKYLTASLSWNDGYYSNRYSWLSGSLAFAKGPHSLIFEGMGNLSQTAWQTLATPVQNNSTMYALVYTYTKGTWIVQPYYQYSNVPTNPAVGVTKGASTNGGALLVSKAFKHGFSLPARVEYITTSGSLSEESVNLLFGPGSNGTSLTATPTFQVGGFFVRGDVSWTHAGSAAPGSAFGGSGTDDNQVRGIAEIGFIFGHNLIEK
;
A
#
# COMPACT_ATOMS: atom_id res chain seq x y z
N MET A 1 -12.31 24.47 27.84
CA MET A 1 -11.87 23.06 27.91
C MET A 1 -11.17 22.63 26.62
N PHE A 2 -11.69 22.98 25.46
CA PHE A 2 -11.12 22.67 24.13
C PHE A 2 -9.66 23.12 23.86
N ILE A 3 -9.24 24.25 24.38
CA ILE A 3 -7.88 24.79 24.14
C ILE A 3 -6.77 23.95 24.83
N LYS A 4 -7.06 23.34 25.99
CA LYS A 4 -6.07 22.50 26.69
C LYS A 4 -5.86 21.15 26.01
N GLN A 5 -6.88 20.56 25.41
CA GLN A 5 -6.78 19.26 24.73
C GLN A 5 -5.97 19.36 23.44
N ASN A 6 -6.21 20.41 22.65
CA ASN A 6 -5.41 20.68 21.44
C ASN A 6 -3.94 20.96 21.74
N GLN A 7 -3.62 21.56 22.89
CA GLN A 7 -2.22 21.78 23.28
C GLN A 7 -1.49 20.50 23.68
N ILE A 8 -2.17 19.51 24.26
CA ILE A 8 -1.58 18.23 24.62
C ILE A 8 -1.32 17.41 23.34
N ILE A 9 -2.25 17.38 22.41
CA ILE A 9 -2.09 16.67 21.12
C ILE A 9 -0.98 17.31 20.28
N LEU A 10 -0.93 18.64 20.21
CA LEU A 10 0.14 19.34 19.48
C LEU A 10 1.53 19.08 20.11
N ARG A 11 1.61 19.01 21.45
CA ARG A 11 2.86 18.65 22.14
C ARG A 11 3.26 17.19 21.91
N SER A 12 2.32 16.26 21.83
CA SER A 12 2.58 14.85 21.54
C SER A 12 3.05 14.65 20.11
N ILE A 13 2.44 15.35 19.14
CA ILE A 13 2.84 15.33 17.72
C ILE A 13 4.24 15.96 17.55
N THR A 14 4.50 17.09 18.23
CA THR A 14 5.81 17.73 18.21
C THR A 14 6.87 16.84 18.88
N GLY A 15 6.53 16.13 19.95
CA GLY A 15 7.40 15.18 20.62
C GLY A 15 7.77 13.98 19.73
N ALA A 16 6.82 13.41 18.99
CA ALA A 16 7.07 12.33 18.06
C ALA A 16 7.94 12.77 16.86
N ALA A 17 7.67 13.96 16.31
CA ALA A 17 8.48 14.54 15.24
C ALA A 17 9.90 14.90 15.70
N LEU A 18 10.06 15.39 16.94
CA LEU A 18 11.38 15.69 17.52
C LEU A 18 12.17 14.40 17.84
N ALA A 19 11.53 13.33 18.28
CA ALA A 19 12.19 12.05 18.52
C ALA A 19 12.77 11.45 17.22
N VAL A 20 12.07 11.60 16.10
CA VAL A 20 12.57 11.20 14.78
C VAL A 20 13.74 12.06 14.33
N ALA A 21 13.70 13.39 14.60
CA ALA A 21 14.80 14.30 14.28
C ALA A 21 16.03 14.09 15.19
N ALA A 22 15.83 13.77 16.48
CA ALA A 22 16.93 13.55 17.42
C ALA A 22 17.67 12.22 17.18
N MET A 23 16.99 11.17 16.70
CA MET A 23 17.64 9.91 16.35
C MET A 23 18.47 10.00 15.06
N GLY A 24 18.07 10.87 14.12
CA GLY A 24 18.83 11.12 12.88
C GLY A 24 20.20 11.76 13.10
N SER A 25 20.38 12.55 14.15
CA SER A 25 21.64 13.25 14.42
C SER A 25 22.71 12.39 15.14
N ALA A 26 22.33 11.30 15.78
CA ALA A 26 23.27 10.44 16.52
C ALA A 26 24.02 9.43 15.63
N TYR A 27 23.52 9.12 14.44
CA TYR A 27 24.09 8.12 13.52
C TYR A 27 24.82 8.71 12.31
N ALA A 28 24.91 10.02 12.18
CA ALA A 28 25.52 10.69 11.02
C ALA A 28 27.05 10.56 10.93
N GLN A 29 27.72 9.84 11.81
CA GLN A 29 29.19 9.72 11.84
C GLN A 29 29.75 8.38 11.32
N ALA A 30 28.94 7.46 10.83
CA ALA A 30 29.46 6.21 10.30
C ALA A 30 28.76 5.82 9.00
N SER A 31 29.25 6.28 7.89
CA SER A 31 29.34 5.61 6.57
C SER A 31 29.27 6.60 5.41
N THR A 32 30.39 6.79 4.76
CA THR A 32 30.48 7.36 3.41
C THR A 32 30.29 6.23 2.40
N SER A 33 29.06 5.99 1.95
CA SER A 33 28.80 5.27 0.70
C SER A 33 27.47 5.75 0.11
N ALA A 34 27.52 6.22 -1.12
CA ALA A 34 26.43 6.80 -1.85
C ALA A 34 25.29 5.77 -2.08
N SER A 35 24.07 6.19 -1.75
CA SER A 35 22.85 5.42 -2.03
C SER A 35 22.44 5.61 -3.50
N PRO A 36 22.14 4.55 -4.26
CA PRO A 36 21.56 4.66 -5.59
C PRO A 36 20.05 4.95 -5.51
N ALA A 37 19.57 5.69 -6.49
CA ALA A 37 18.18 6.07 -6.69
C ALA A 37 17.23 4.86 -6.86
N PRO A 38 15.94 4.98 -6.50
CA PRO A 38 14.97 3.90 -6.65
C PRO A 38 14.78 3.53 -8.12
N ALA A 39 14.77 2.22 -8.38
CA ALA A 39 14.59 1.66 -9.70
C ALA A 39 13.12 1.72 -10.14
N PRO A 40 12.85 1.96 -11.42
CA PRO A 40 11.51 1.86 -12.00
C PRO A 40 11.04 0.41 -12.06
N ALA A 41 9.74 0.22 -12.18
CA ALA A 41 9.09 -1.04 -12.49
C ALA A 41 9.78 -1.76 -13.66
N PRO A 42 9.75 -3.08 -13.76
CA PRO A 42 10.77 -3.91 -14.38
C PRO A 42 11.01 -3.61 -15.85
N ALA A 43 12.14 -2.97 -16.14
CA ALA A 43 12.78 -3.02 -17.45
C ALA A 43 14.16 -3.69 -17.28
N PRO A 44 14.64 -4.47 -18.25
CA PRO A 44 15.80 -5.30 -18.06
C PRO A 44 17.11 -4.53 -18.06
N ALA A 45 17.94 -4.87 -17.10
CA ALA A 45 19.39 -4.98 -17.06
C ALA A 45 20.34 -3.81 -17.37
N ALA A 46 21.30 -3.80 -16.53
CA ALA A 46 22.68 -3.32 -16.59
C ALA A 46 22.95 -1.96 -15.95
N ALA A 47 23.41 -2.00 -14.72
CA ALA A 47 24.26 -0.96 -14.14
C ALA A 47 25.58 -1.58 -13.71
N ALA A 48 26.68 -0.96 -14.12
CA ALA A 48 28.02 -1.37 -13.81
C ALA A 48 28.32 -1.17 -12.31
N ALA A 49 28.82 -2.22 -11.66
CA ALA A 49 29.21 -2.25 -10.27
C ALA A 49 30.60 -1.61 -10.07
N ALA A 50 30.75 -0.86 -8.99
CA ALA A 50 32.07 -0.51 -8.46
C ALA A 50 32.72 -1.77 -7.86
N ALA A 51 33.99 -2.00 -8.14
CA ALA A 51 34.70 -3.20 -7.74
C ALA A 51 34.81 -3.36 -6.22
N ALA A 52 34.26 -4.46 -5.72
CA ALA A 52 34.46 -4.97 -4.36
C ALA A 52 35.69 -5.89 -4.31
N PRO A 53 36.24 -6.17 -3.10
CA PRO A 53 37.40 -7.07 -2.95
C PRO A 53 37.14 -8.44 -3.57
N ALA A 54 38.18 -9.04 -4.15
CA ALA A 54 38.13 -10.16 -5.11
C ALA A 54 37.69 -11.53 -4.59
N ASP A 55 37.21 -11.70 -3.34
CA ASP A 55 36.90 -13.01 -2.76
C ASP A 55 35.47 -13.20 -2.21
N ALA A 56 34.58 -12.23 -2.33
CA ALA A 56 33.18 -12.41 -1.95
C ALA A 56 32.33 -12.60 -3.21
N ALA A 57 31.52 -13.66 -3.25
CA ALA A 57 30.52 -13.81 -4.30
C ALA A 57 29.61 -12.55 -4.34
N PRO A 58 29.28 -12.01 -5.54
CA PRO A 58 28.46 -10.80 -5.62
C PRO A 58 27.11 -11.03 -4.92
N ALA A 59 26.73 -10.09 -4.07
CA ALA A 59 25.44 -10.15 -3.37
C ALA A 59 24.30 -10.31 -4.39
N PRO A 60 23.32 -11.17 -4.11
CA PRO A 60 22.17 -11.34 -5.00
C PRO A 60 21.42 -10.03 -5.18
N ALA A 61 20.86 -9.80 -6.37
CA ALA A 61 20.08 -8.60 -6.66
C ALA A 61 18.85 -8.54 -5.74
N PRO A 62 18.39 -7.34 -5.31
CA PRO A 62 17.18 -7.18 -4.56
C PRO A 62 15.97 -7.79 -5.29
N LEU A 63 15.04 -8.35 -4.54
CA LEU A 63 13.82 -8.94 -5.08
C LEU A 63 12.86 -7.84 -5.55
N THR A 64 12.13 -8.11 -6.61
CA THR A 64 11.09 -7.21 -7.13
C THR A 64 9.70 -7.49 -6.57
N THR A 65 9.56 -8.57 -5.81
CA THR A 65 8.31 -8.99 -5.15
C THR A 65 8.59 -9.25 -3.66
N PRO A 66 7.82 -8.69 -2.73
CA PRO A 66 6.73 -7.74 -2.97
C PRO A 66 7.28 -6.39 -3.47
N ALA A 67 6.50 -5.72 -4.32
CA ALA A 67 6.87 -4.39 -4.82
C ALA A 67 6.89 -3.38 -3.68
N VAL A 68 7.85 -2.45 -3.71
CA VAL A 68 7.93 -1.29 -2.81
C VAL A 68 7.89 -0.05 -3.70
N THR A 69 6.87 0.75 -3.54
CA THR A 69 6.67 2.01 -4.28
C THR A 69 7.15 3.24 -3.50
N GLY A 70 7.41 3.04 -2.20
CA GLY A 70 7.85 4.07 -1.25
C GLY A 70 9.37 4.19 -1.14
N PRO A 71 9.83 4.93 -0.12
CA PRO A 71 11.25 5.22 0.10
C PRO A 71 12.03 4.04 0.67
N LEU A 72 11.36 3.04 1.25
CA LEU A 72 12.04 1.88 1.82
C LEU A 72 12.66 1.02 0.73
N GLN A 73 13.80 0.45 1.03
CA GLN A 73 14.56 -0.39 0.12
C GLN A 73 14.75 -1.79 0.71
N TRP A 74 14.52 -2.81 -0.10
CA TRP A 74 14.83 -4.19 0.28
C TRP A 74 16.34 -4.40 0.38
N LEU A 75 16.73 -5.19 1.37
CA LEU A 75 18.06 -5.81 1.37
C LEU A 75 18.10 -6.96 0.34
N PRO A 76 19.28 -7.31 -0.18
CA PRO A 76 19.47 -8.56 -0.90
C PRO A 76 18.90 -9.74 -0.09
N PRO A 77 18.22 -10.70 -0.74
CA PRO A 77 17.62 -11.82 -0.03
C PRO A 77 18.66 -12.79 0.51
N ALA A 78 18.29 -13.50 1.58
CA ALA A 78 18.96 -14.74 1.94
C ALA A 78 18.66 -15.79 0.87
N MET A 79 19.71 -16.43 0.32
CA MET A 79 19.56 -17.44 -0.73
C MET A 79 19.85 -18.83 -0.17
N PHE A 80 18.95 -19.76 -0.46
CA PHE A 80 19.06 -21.17 -0.06
C PHE A 80 19.07 -22.05 -1.30
N ASP A 81 19.98 -23.03 -1.36
CA ASP A 81 19.95 -24.07 -2.36
C ASP A 81 18.99 -25.19 -1.92
N ALA A 82 17.90 -25.38 -2.63
CA ALA A 82 16.90 -26.41 -2.38
C ALA A 82 17.09 -27.64 -3.29
N GLY A 83 18.29 -27.85 -3.79
CA GLY A 83 18.63 -28.99 -4.66
C GLY A 83 17.80 -29.02 -5.95
N PRO A 84 17.00 -30.07 -6.18
CA PRO A 84 16.20 -30.19 -7.40
C PRO A 84 15.16 -29.06 -7.60
N PHE A 85 14.80 -28.36 -6.52
CA PHE A 85 13.85 -27.23 -6.55
C PHE A 85 14.51 -25.90 -6.89
N GLY A 86 15.85 -25.86 -7.01
CA GLY A 86 16.62 -24.68 -7.35
C GLY A 86 16.87 -23.74 -6.16
N LYS A 87 17.24 -22.50 -6.46
CA LYS A 87 17.51 -21.49 -5.43
C LYS A 87 16.22 -20.84 -4.94
N ILE A 88 16.07 -20.77 -3.62
CA ILE A 88 14.94 -20.12 -2.93
C ILE A 88 15.48 -18.86 -2.25
N ALA A 89 14.80 -17.75 -2.44
CA ALA A 89 15.09 -16.47 -1.81
C ALA A 89 14.16 -16.23 -0.62
N ALA A 90 14.70 -15.72 0.48
CA ALA A 90 13.93 -15.33 1.66
C ALA A 90 14.30 -13.93 2.13
N ASN A 91 13.26 -13.15 2.49
CA ASN A 91 13.34 -11.87 3.17
C ASN A 91 12.32 -11.84 4.31
N GLY A 92 12.39 -10.83 5.14
CA GLY A 92 11.39 -10.59 6.17
C GLY A 92 11.37 -9.14 6.59
N ILE A 93 10.32 -8.77 7.31
CA ILE A 93 10.15 -7.45 7.90
C ILE A 93 9.47 -7.57 9.26
N VAL A 94 9.95 -6.79 10.22
CA VAL A 94 9.28 -6.59 11.51
C VAL A 94 9.19 -5.09 11.75
N THR A 95 7.97 -4.60 12.00
CA THR A 95 7.70 -3.19 12.32
C THR A 95 6.66 -3.07 13.40
N GLY A 96 6.80 -2.02 14.21
CA GLY A 96 5.78 -1.60 15.15
C GLY A 96 5.59 -0.10 15.10
N PHE A 97 4.42 0.38 15.44
CA PHE A 97 4.16 1.80 15.55
C PHE A 97 3.39 2.18 16.81
N GLY A 98 3.55 3.46 17.21
CA GLY A 98 2.64 4.18 18.09
C GLY A 98 1.87 5.22 17.28
N MET A 99 0.55 5.33 17.52
CA MET A 99 -0.35 6.27 16.88
C MET A 99 -1.07 7.12 17.92
N VAL A 100 -1.25 8.39 17.63
CA VAL A 100 -2.13 9.30 18.36
C VAL A 100 -2.99 10.07 17.36
N GLN A 101 -4.25 10.34 17.75
CA GLN A 101 -5.18 11.03 16.86
C GLN A 101 -6.15 11.93 17.65
N SER A 102 -6.56 13.02 17.00
CA SER A 102 -7.68 13.83 17.45
C SER A 102 -8.95 13.33 16.77
N ASN A 103 -10.10 13.50 17.43
CA ASN A 103 -11.40 13.22 16.81
C ASN A 103 -11.41 11.87 16.07
N HIS A 104 -11.05 10.80 16.79
CA HIS A 104 -11.07 9.45 16.21
C HIS A 104 -12.45 9.11 15.62
N VAL A 105 -12.51 8.26 14.62
CA VAL A 105 -13.81 7.77 14.10
C VAL A 105 -14.58 7.04 15.19
N PRO A 106 -15.91 7.01 15.14
CA PRO A 106 -16.71 6.32 16.14
C PRO A 106 -16.27 4.87 16.37
N GLY A 107 -16.04 4.49 17.63
CA GLY A 107 -15.59 3.15 18.02
C GLY A 107 -14.06 2.93 18.01
N ASP A 108 -13.28 3.91 17.59
CA ASP A 108 -11.81 3.89 17.69
C ASP A 108 -11.32 4.56 18.99
N SER A 109 -10.02 4.77 19.17
CA SER A 109 -9.40 5.39 20.33
C SER A 109 -8.37 6.47 19.97
N ASP A 110 -8.09 7.39 20.91
CA ASP A 110 -7.15 8.50 20.71
C ASP A 110 -5.69 8.07 20.54
N GLY A 111 -5.33 6.89 21.02
CA GLY A 111 -3.97 6.40 20.95
C GLY A 111 -3.88 4.88 20.95
N GLN A 112 -2.92 4.37 20.16
CA GLN A 112 -2.68 2.95 20.02
C GLN A 112 -1.19 2.66 19.80
N ALA A 113 -0.76 1.45 20.18
CA ALA A 113 0.57 0.95 19.86
C ALA A 113 0.46 -0.55 19.51
N THR A 114 1.08 -0.96 18.43
CA THR A 114 0.96 -2.33 17.93
C THR A 114 2.11 -2.74 17.03
N LEU A 115 2.21 -4.07 16.81
CA LEU A 115 2.97 -4.63 15.69
C LEU A 115 2.29 -4.27 14.37
N THR A 116 3.02 -3.65 13.44
CA THR A 116 2.48 -3.26 12.13
C THR A 116 2.70 -4.36 11.10
N ASN A 117 3.89 -4.95 11.09
CA ASN A 117 4.26 -6.08 10.27
C ASN A 117 5.16 -7.04 11.05
N GLY A 118 4.89 -8.32 10.94
CA GLY A 118 5.78 -9.42 11.31
C GLY A 118 5.68 -10.45 10.21
N GLN A 119 6.34 -10.24 9.06
CA GLN A 119 6.12 -11.00 7.84
C GLN A 119 7.40 -11.58 7.28
N ILE A 120 7.28 -12.76 6.67
CA ILE A 120 8.32 -13.41 5.87
C ILE A 120 7.87 -13.54 4.44
N PHE A 121 8.84 -13.49 3.52
CA PHE A 121 8.65 -13.63 2.09
C PHE A 121 9.55 -14.74 1.60
N ILE A 122 8.98 -15.76 0.98
CA ILE A 122 9.69 -16.90 0.42
C ILE A 122 9.34 -16.99 -1.05
N GLN A 123 10.35 -17.03 -1.93
CA GLN A 123 10.08 -17.08 -3.34
C GLN A 123 11.16 -17.81 -4.14
N LYS A 124 10.71 -18.41 -5.24
CA LYS A 124 11.54 -18.83 -6.36
C LYS A 124 11.22 -17.92 -7.53
N ALA A 125 12.17 -17.06 -7.90
CA ALA A 125 11.94 -16.01 -8.88
C ALA A 125 12.47 -16.34 -10.29
N ASP A 126 13.12 -17.48 -10.46
CA ASP A 126 13.76 -17.92 -11.70
C ASP A 126 13.13 -19.19 -12.31
N GLY A 127 13.44 -19.46 -13.56
CA GLY A 127 12.99 -20.64 -14.28
C GLY A 127 11.54 -20.56 -14.77
N LYS A 128 11.04 -21.68 -15.30
CA LYS A 128 9.70 -21.79 -15.87
C LYS A 128 8.61 -21.80 -14.80
N PHE A 129 8.88 -22.45 -13.68
CA PHE A 129 7.98 -22.54 -12.52
C PHE A 129 8.54 -21.68 -11.40
N GLN A 130 7.78 -20.71 -10.97
CA GLN A 130 8.10 -19.76 -9.93
C GLN A 130 6.97 -19.72 -8.92
N TYR A 131 7.27 -19.24 -7.72
CA TYR A 131 6.25 -19.01 -6.70
C TYR A 131 6.66 -17.88 -5.76
N PHE A 132 5.66 -17.32 -5.09
CA PHE A 132 5.82 -16.35 -4.03
C PHE A 132 4.88 -16.68 -2.89
N VAL A 133 5.37 -16.59 -1.66
CA VAL A 133 4.57 -16.74 -0.43
C VAL A 133 4.94 -15.61 0.52
N GLN A 134 3.95 -14.87 0.98
CA GLN A 134 4.03 -13.88 2.03
C GLN A 134 3.18 -14.37 3.20
N ALA A 135 3.79 -14.49 4.38
CA ALA A 135 3.11 -15.01 5.57
C ALA A 135 3.50 -14.21 6.81
N GLY A 136 2.56 -14.06 7.72
CA GLY A 136 2.77 -13.41 9.02
C GLY A 136 1.64 -12.50 9.46
N ALA A 137 1.94 -11.66 10.45
CA ALA A 137 1.03 -10.66 11.00
C ALA A 137 1.21 -9.30 10.31
N TYR A 138 0.10 -8.56 10.13
CA TYR A 138 0.10 -7.26 9.48
C TYR A 138 -1.09 -6.40 9.91
N THR A 139 -0.95 -5.08 9.79
CA THR A 139 -2.05 -4.12 9.88
C THR A 139 -2.22 -3.38 8.56
N MET A 140 -3.39 -2.78 8.38
CA MET A 140 -3.73 -2.01 7.18
C MET A 140 -4.33 -0.63 7.55
N PRO A 141 -3.57 0.25 8.23
CA PRO A 141 -4.07 1.57 8.61
C PRO A 141 -4.42 2.40 7.38
N SER A 142 -5.57 3.05 7.43
CA SER A 142 -6.09 3.91 6.36
C SER A 142 -6.76 5.14 6.96
N LEU A 143 -6.68 6.27 6.26
CA LEU A 143 -7.35 7.50 6.66
C LEU A 143 -8.86 7.30 6.72
N ALA A 144 -9.51 7.98 7.66
CA ALA A 144 -10.96 7.96 7.87
C ALA A 144 -11.57 6.59 8.19
N THR A 145 -10.76 5.62 8.61
CA THR A 145 -11.23 4.31 9.10
C THR A 145 -10.76 4.07 10.53
N ALA A 146 -11.52 3.26 11.27
CA ALA A 146 -11.07 2.78 12.57
C ALA A 146 -9.83 1.90 12.40
N PHE A 147 -8.89 2.03 13.33
CA PHE A 147 -7.69 1.23 13.31
C PHE A 147 -7.98 -0.20 13.81
N LEU A 148 -7.45 -1.18 13.09
CA LEU A 148 -7.49 -2.58 13.50
C LEU A 148 -6.08 -3.10 13.80
N PRO A 149 -5.83 -3.62 15.02
CA PRO A 149 -4.56 -4.25 15.37
C PRO A 149 -4.31 -5.52 14.56
N ALA A 150 -3.05 -5.99 14.54
CA ALA A 150 -2.60 -7.03 13.63
C ALA A 150 -3.35 -8.37 13.79
N ASP A 151 -3.67 -8.78 15.01
CA ASP A 151 -4.44 -9.99 15.28
C ASP A 151 -5.84 -9.93 14.65
N LYS A 152 -6.53 -8.80 14.78
CA LYS A 152 -7.84 -8.56 14.18
C LYS A 152 -7.76 -8.45 12.67
N THR A 153 -6.77 -7.71 12.15
CA THR A 153 -6.58 -7.59 10.71
C THR A 153 -6.33 -8.94 10.05
N VAL A 154 -5.49 -9.79 10.67
CA VAL A 154 -5.22 -11.14 10.15
C VAL A 154 -6.45 -12.02 10.22
N SER A 155 -7.20 -12.01 11.34
CA SER A 155 -8.39 -12.85 11.49
C SER A 155 -9.54 -12.44 10.57
N ASP A 156 -9.72 -11.14 10.37
CA ASP A 156 -10.93 -10.61 9.77
C ASP A 156 -10.80 -10.38 8.25
N PHE A 157 -9.56 -10.34 7.70
CA PHE A 157 -9.34 -10.08 6.27
C PHE A 157 -8.75 -11.28 5.51
N PHE A 158 -7.43 -11.36 5.36
CA PHE A 158 -6.80 -12.28 4.40
C PHE A 158 -6.12 -13.48 5.07
N GLY A 159 -6.22 -13.61 6.39
CA GLY A 159 -5.52 -14.65 7.15
C GLY A 159 -4.01 -14.45 7.24
N PRO A 160 -3.29 -15.42 7.83
CA PRO A 160 -1.84 -15.32 8.06
C PRO A 160 -0.99 -15.49 6.78
N VAL A 161 -1.60 -15.84 5.64
CA VAL A 161 -0.95 -15.98 4.33
C VAL A 161 -1.71 -15.09 3.32
N PRO A 162 -1.57 -13.74 3.42
CA PRO A 162 -2.37 -12.84 2.61
C PRO A 162 -2.08 -12.92 1.12
N VAL A 163 -0.84 -13.21 0.73
CA VAL A 163 -0.42 -13.34 -0.67
C VAL A 163 0.36 -14.63 -0.86
N ALA A 164 -0.12 -15.49 -1.74
CA ALA A 164 0.60 -16.69 -2.15
C ALA A 164 0.15 -17.13 -3.54
N PHE A 165 1.07 -17.25 -4.47
CA PHE A 165 0.76 -17.65 -5.83
C PHE A 165 1.87 -18.49 -6.46
N ALA A 166 1.46 -19.38 -7.37
CA ALA A 166 2.34 -19.99 -8.35
C ALA A 166 2.36 -19.16 -9.64
N LYS A 167 3.51 -19.14 -10.31
CA LYS A 167 3.70 -18.44 -11.58
C LYS A 167 4.36 -19.34 -12.61
N ILE A 168 3.82 -19.37 -13.81
CA ILE A 168 4.36 -20.11 -14.96
C ILE A 168 4.79 -19.14 -16.03
N GLN A 169 6.08 -19.16 -16.36
CA GLN A 169 6.63 -18.40 -17.49
C GLN A 169 6.41 -19.18 -18.78
N ALA A 170 5.44 -18.74 -19.59
CA ALA A 170 5.09 -19.34 -20.88
C ALA A 170 5.75 -18.54 -22.01
N GLY A 171 6.98 -18.91 -22.31
CA GLY A 171 7.79 -18.18 -23.28
C GLY A 171 8.45 -16.93 -22.68
N LYS A 172 8.80 -15.94 -23.52
CA LYS A 172 9.54 -14.73 -23.10
C LYS A 172 8.65 -13.59 -22.63
N THR A 173 7.38 -13.58 -23.02
CA THR A 173 6.50 -12.43 -22.89
C THR A 173 5.23 -12.71 -22.07
N THR A 174 4.90 -13.98 -21.82
CA THR A 174 3.64 -14.38 -21.19
C THR A 174 3.91 -15.05 -19.86
N GLN A 175 3.18 -14.63 -18.84
CA GLN A 175 3.18 -15.25 -17.50
C GLN A 175 1.75 -15.55 -17.06
N PHE A 176 1.53 -16.72 -16.50
CA PHE A 176 0.29 -17.10 -15.83
C PHE A 176 0.54 -17.16 -14.33
N MET A 177 -0.39 -16.64 -13.55
CA MET A 177 -0.35 -16.68 -12.08
C MET A 177 -1.64 -17.26 -11.55
N ILE A 178 -1.56 -18.02 -10.45
CA ILE A 178 -2.72 -18.59 -9.76
C ILE A 178 -2.51 -18.56 -8.25
N GLY A 179 -3.49 -18.10 -7.50
CA GLY A 179 -3.45 -18.07 -6.04
C GLY A 179 -4.09 -16.83 -5.44
N ALA A 180 -3.64 -16.44 -4.25
CA ALA A 180 -3.93 -15.16 -3.63
C ALA A 180 -2.96 -14.11 -4.21
N LEU A 181 -3.49 -13.19 -4.99
CA LEU A 181 -2.75 -12.24 -5.81
C LEU A 181 -2.85 -10.83 -5.22
N PRO A 182 -1.80 -10.00 -5.29
CA PRO A 182 -1.95 -8.57 -5.04
C PRO A 182 -2.91 -7.96 -6.08
N THR A 183 -3.58 -6.88 -5.69
CA THR A 183 -4.46 -6.13 -6.60
C THR A 183 -3.70 -5.60 -7.82
N LEU A 184 -4.43 -5.39 -8.92
CA LEU A 184 -3.95 -4.65 -10.10
C LEU A 184 -4.35 -3.16 -10.05
N LEU A 185 -4.98 -2.71 -8.97
CA LEU A 185 -5.57 -1.38 -8.87
C LEU A 185 -4.88 -0.53 -7.82
N GLY A 186 -4.87 0.76 -8.11
CA GLY A 186 -4.48 1.81 -7.19
C GLY A 186 -3.01 2.19 -7.22
N ALA A 187 -2.76 3.38 -6.70
CA ALA A 187 -1.41 3.92 -6.55
C ALA A 187 -0.73 3.43 -5.27
N GLU A 188 -1.50 2.92 -4.30
CA GLU A 188 -1.03 2.46 -3.00
C GLU A 188 -1.21 0.95 -2.86
N SER A 189 -0.27 0.30 -2.19
CA SER A 189 -0.25 -1.14 -1.97
C SER A 189 -0.85 -1.52 -0.63
N THR A 190 -1.14 -2.81 -0.44
CA THR A 190 -1.83 -3.33 0.74
C THR A 190 -1.07 -3.12 2.04
N PHE A 191 0.26 -3.32 2.06
CA PHE A 191 1.04 -3.33 3.29
C PHE A 191 1.82 -2.03 3.47
N THR A 192 1.94 -1.57 4.72
CA THR A 192 2.51 -0.26 5.08
C THR A 192 3.91 -0.03 4.53
N PHE A 193 4.76 -1.06 4.55
CA PHE A 193 6.16 -0.99 4.09
C PHE A 193 6.30 -0.80 2.57
N GLN A 194 5.25 -1.09 1.80
CA GLN A 194 5.26 -0.96 0.35
C GLN A 194 5.03 0.47 -0.11
N ASN A 195 4.45 1.31 0.74
CA ASN A 195 3.91 2.62 0.38
C ASN A 195 4.85 3.78 0.72
N MET A 196 4.61 4.92 0.08
CA MET A 196 5.27 6.19 0.40
C MET A 196 4.90 6.65 1.81
N ASN A 197 3.62 6.54 2.18
CA ASN A 197 3.08 6.90 3.50
C ASN A 197 2.79 5.63 4.31
N ILE A 198 2.78 5.72 5.64
CA ILE A 198 2.44 4.58 6.51
C ILE A 198 0.95 4.26 6.36
N GLU A 199 0.12 5.29 6.43
CA GLU A 199 -1.32 5.16 6.21
C GLU A 199 -1.66 5.30 4.73
N ARG A 200 -2.58 4.46 4.26
CA ARG A 200 -3.16 4.64 2.95
C ARG A 200 -4.19 5.76 2.95
N GLY A 201 -4.39 6.32 1.77
CA GLY A 201 -5.24 7.47 1.57
C GLY A 201 -6.74 7.16 1.53
N LEU A 202 -7.52 8.22 1.31
CA LEU A 202 -8.97 8.14 1.19
C LEU A 202 -9.41 7.37 -0.06
N LEU A 203 -8.66 7.51 -1.17
CA LEU A 203 -8.96 6.82 -2.42
C LEU A 203 -8.81 5.31 -2.26
N TRP A 204 -7.79 4.86 -1.53
CA TRP A 204 -7.55 3.45 -1.29
C TRP A 204 -8.73 2.73 -0.62
N ASN A 205 -9.55 3.44 0.15
CA ASN A 205 -10.74 2.86 0.78
C ASN A 205 -11.81 2.37 -0.22
N GLN A 206 -11.67 2.72 -1.50
CA GLN A 206 -12.51 2.22 -2.58
C GLN A 206 -11.91 0.98 -3.29
N GLU A 207 -10.63 0.67 -3.04
CA GLU A 207 -9.88 -0.35 -3.77
C GLU A 207 -9.98 -1.73 -3.10
N ASN A 208 -9.78 -2.78 -3.89
CA ASN A 208 -9.47 -4.09 -3.34
C ASN A 208 -7.97 -4.20 -3.05
N ALA A 209 -7.62 -4.91 -1.98
CA ALA A 209 -6.23 -5.06 -1.56
C ALA A 209 -5.57 -6.35 -2.07
N VAL A 210 -6.27 -7.46 -1.90
CA VAL A 210 -5.86 -8.81 -2.31
C VAL A 210 -7.07 -9.51 -2.89
N ASN A 211 -6.87 -10.34 -3.90
CA ASN A 211 -7.90 -11.19 -4.48
C ASN A 211 -7.34 -12.58 -4.77
N ARG A 212 -8.22 -13.57 -4.89
CA ARG A 212 -7.84 -14.93 -5.30
C ARG A 212 -8.30 -15.17 -6.73
N GLY A 213 -7.43 -15.76 -7.55
CA GLY A 213 -7.81 -15.99 -8.95
C GLY A 213 -6.69 -16.45 -9.84
N LEU A 214 -6.94 -16.26 -11.12
CA LEU A 214 -6.03 -16.50 -12.23
C LEU A 214 -5.69 -15.16 -12.88
N GLN A 215 -4.42 -14.96 -13.21
CA GLN A 215 -3.96 -13.75 -13.89
C GLN A 215 -3.02 -14.12 -15.03
N VAL A 216 -3.15 -13.45 -16.14
CA VAL A 216 -2.18 -13.46 -17.24
C VAL A 216 -1.52 -12.08 -17.33
N ASN A 217 -0.18 -12.07 -17.43
CA ASN A 217 0.59 -10.87 -17.74
C ASN A 217 1.25 -11.08 -19.10
N GLN A 218 1.12 -10.09 -19.98
CA GLN A 218 1.62 -10.11 -21.34
C GLN A 218 2.45 -8.87 -21.64
N THR A 219 3.71 -9.06 -21.98
CA THR A 219 4.54 -7.99 -22.55
C THR A 219 4.20 -7.81 -24.02
N LEU A 220 3.73 -6.61 -24.40
CA LEU A 220 3.27 -6.25 -25.74
C LEU A 220 4.29 -5.38 -26.47
N GLY A 221 5.57 -5.74 -26.36
CA GLY A 221 6.68 -4.99 -26.98
C GLY A 221 7.60 -4.36 -25.94
N LYS A 222 8.35 -3.33 -26.34
CA LYS A 222 9.41 -2.76 -25.50
C LYS A 222 8.91 -1.95 -24.30
N TYR A 223 7.73 -1.34 -24.40
CA TYR A 223 7.27 -0.32 -23.47
C TYR A 223 5.88 -0.61 -22.87
N LEU A 224 5.19 -1.64 -23.35
CA LEU A 224 3.81 -1.90 -23.01
C LEU A 224 3.66 -3.29 -22.38
N THR A 225 2.92 -3.34 -21.27
CA THR A 225 2.55 -4.59 -20.60
C THR A 225 1.05 -4.54 -20.29
N ALA A 226 0.36 -5.64 -20.55
CA ALA A 226 -1.05 -5.83 -20.18
C ALA A 226 -1.17 -6.93 -19.14
N SER A 227 -2.10 -6.77 -18.22
CA SER A 227 -2.50 -7.78 -17.25
C SER A 227 -4.00 -7.97 -17.27
N LEU A 228 -4.46 -9.20 -17.16
CA LEU A 228 -5.88 -9.55 -17.03
C LEU A 228 -6.01 -10.62 -15.96
N SER A 229 -6.93 -10.41 -15.01
CA SER A 229 -7.19 -11.30 -13.90
C SER A 229 -8.68 -11.64 -13.81
N TRP A 230 -8.99 -12.91 -13.71
CA TRP A 230 -10.29 -13.43 -13.28
C TRP A 230 -10.19 -13.84 -11.83
N ASN A 231 -10.98 -13.20 -10.94
CA ASN A 231 -10.76 -13.27 -9.52
C ASN A 231 -12.05 -13.11 -8.69
N ASP A 232 -11.90 -13.07 -7.37
CA ASP A 232 -12.98 -12.92 -6.42
C ASP A 232 -13.15 -11.48 -5.86
N GLY A 233 -12.55 -10.50 -6.51
CA GLY A 233 -12.69 -9.08 -6.21
C GLY A 233 -12.17 -8.69 -4.83
N TYR A 234 -13.07 -8.45 -3.89
CA TYR A 234 -12.76 -8.06 -2.51
C TYR A 234 -12.63 -9.28 -1.57
N TYR A 235 -11.95 -10.32 -2.01
CA TYR A 235 -11.75 -11.57 -1.26
C TYR A 235 -13.08 -12.27 -0.91
N SER A 236 -14.07 -12.12 -1.79
CA SER A 236 -15.46 -12.53 -1.54
C SER A 236 -15.72 -14.02 -1.68
N ASN A 237 -14.75 -14.81 -2.17
CA ASN A 237 -14.92 -16.21 -2.57
C ASN A 237 -15.97 -16.40 -3.70
N ARG A 238 -16.26 -15.31 -4.47
CA ARG A 238 -17.14 -15.34 -5.63
C ARG A 238 -16.32 -14.93 -6.85
N TYR A 239 -15.94 -15.91 -7.66
CA TYR A 239 -15.07 -15.72 -8.82
C TYR A 239 -15.85 -15.17 -10.01
N SER A 240 -16.37 -13.97 -9.86
CA SER A 240 -17.16 -13.26 -10.86
C SER A 240 -16.57 -11.93 -11.26
N TRP A 241 -15.34 -11.63 -10.85
CA TRP A 241 -14.67 -10.36 -11.14
C TRP A 241 -13.68 -10.49 -12.28
N LEU A 242 -13.61 -9.43 -13.09
CA LEU A 242 -12.49 -9.17 -13.97
C LEU A 242 -11.76 -7.93 -13.49
N SER A 243 -10.43 -8.01 -13.47
CA SER A 243 -9.53 -6.88 -13.23
C SER A 243 -8.48 -6.86 -14.33
N GLY A 244 -8.06 -5.67 -14.76
CA GLY A 244 -7.04 -5.55 -15.78
C GLY A 244 -6.26 -4.27 -15.67
N SER A 245 -5.05 -4.28 -16.24
CA SER A 245 -4.20 -3.10 -16.36
C SER A 245 -3.48 -3.05 -17.68
N LEU A 246 -3.22 -1.83 -18.16
CA LEU A 246 -2.38 -1.56 -19.31
C LEU A 246 -1.31 -0.55 -18.88
N ALA A 247 -0.08 -1.02 -18.79
CA ALA A 247 1.07 -0.24 -18.30
C ALA A 247 2.00 0.14 -19.45
N PHE A 248 2.25 1.42 -19.62
CA PHE A 248 3.27 1.97 -20.50
C PHE A 248 4.42 2.53 -19.67
N ALA A 249 5.68 2.11 -19.97
CA ALA A 249 6.87 2.59 -19.28
C ALA A 249 7.98 2.93 -20.27
N LYS A 250 8.50 4.18 -20.19
CA LYS A 250 9.61 4.65 -21.04
C LYS A 250 10.47 5.67 -20.30
N GLY A 251 11.73 5.32 -20.07
CA GLY A 251 12.65 6.18 -19.31
C GLY A 251 12.11 6.47 -17.90
N PRO A 252 12.04 7.73 -17.48
CA PRO A 252 11.53 8.08 -16.14
C PRO A 252 10.01 8.06 -16.02
N HIS A 253 9.27 7.73 -17.06
CA HIS A 253 7.82 7.84 -17.14
C HIS A 253 7.17 6.46 -17.12
N SER A 254 6.13 6.30 -16.29
CA SER A 254 5.20 5.19 -16.31
C SER A 254 3.77 5.72 -16.29
N LEU A 255 2.90 5.12 -17.09
CA LEU A 255 1.47 5.42 -17.11
C LEU A 255 0.71 4.09 -17.07
N ILE A 256 -0.19 3.94 -16.12
CA ILE A 256 -0.99 2.73 -15.96
C ILE A 256 -2.45 3.11 -16.00
N PHE A 257 -3.19 2.49 -16.92
CA PHE A 257 -4.65 2.48 -16.90
C PHE A 257 -5.10 1.16 -16.28
N GLU A 258 -6.02 1.22 -15.35
CA GLU A 258 -6.51 0.09 -14.56
C GLU A 258 -8.03 0.07 -14.54
N GLY A 259 -8.59 -1.13 -14.44
CA GLY A 259 -10.03 -1.28 -14.32
C GLY A 259 -10.41 -2.62 -13.69
N MET A 260 -11.53 -2.62 -12.99
CA MET A 260 -12.14 -3.84 -12.47
C MET A 260 -13.67 -3.73 -12.42
N GLY A 261 -14.32 -4.88 -12.35
CA GLY A 261 -15.76 -4.93 -12.15
C GLY A 261 -16.27 -6.34 -11.89
N ASN A 262 -17.38 -6.41 -11.18
CA ASN A 262 -18.11 -7.65 -10.96
C ASN A 262 -19.00 -7.95 -12.18
N LEU A 263 -18.83 -9.07 -12.82
CA LEU A 263 -19.64 -9.55 -13.95
C LEU A 263 -20.98 -10.17 -13.53
N SER A 264 -21.18 -10.31 -12.20
CA SER A 264 -22.36 -10.91 -11.60
C SER A 264 -22.82 -10.07 -10.42
N GLN A 265 -23.65 -10.61 -9.58
CA GLN A 265 -24.12 -10.00 -8.34
C GLN A 265 -23.56 -10.78 -7.15
N THR A 266 -22.96 -10.07 -6.21
CA THR A 266 -22.48 -10.68 -4.96
C THR A 266 -23.27 -10.09 -3.81
N ALA A 267 -24.12 -10.89 -3.19
CA ALA A 267 -24.79 -10.53 -1.97
C ALA A 267 -23.79 -10.26 -0.84
N TRP A 268 -24.25 -9.61 0.21
CA TRP A 268 -23.47 -9.29 1.40
C TRP A 268 -22.78 -10.54 1.98
N GLN A 269 -21.47 -10.70 1.78
CA GLN A 269 -20.72 -11.89 2.20
C GLN A 269 -19.31 -11.61 2.71
N THR A 270 -18.84 -10.35 2.72
CA THR A 270 -17.51 -10.01 3.24
C THR A 270 -17.62 -8.94 4.30
N LEU A 271 -16.79 -9.04 5.33
CA LEU A 271 -16.76 -8.07 6.42
C LEU A 271 -16.16 -6.74 6.00
N ALA A 272 -15.24 -6.76 5.03
CA ALA A 272 -14.43 -5.59 4.72
C ALA A 272 -15.18 -4.51 3.93
N THR A 273 -15.87 -4.87 2.84
CA THR A 273 -16.43 -3.89 1.90
C THR A 273 -17.64 -4.44 1.14
N PRO A 274 -18.75 -4.73 1.81
CA PRO A 274 -19.86 -5.43 1.16
C PRO A 274 -20.53 -4.64 0.05
N VAL A 275 -20.52 -3.30 0.12
CA VAL A 275 -21.08 -2.44 -0.93
C VAL A 275 -20.18 -2.44 -2.16
N GLN A 276 -18.87 -2.36 -1.99
CA GLN A 276 -17.90 -2.40 -3.08
C GLN A 276 -17.86 -3.74 -3.80
N ASN A 277 -18.29 -4.84 -3.20
CA ASN A 277 -18.38 -6.15 -3.87
C ASN A 277 -19.22 -6.16 -5.15
N ASN A 278 -19.99 -5.11 -5.41
CA ASN A 278 -20.77 -4.95 -6.64
C ASN A 278 -20.32 -3.72 -7.44
N SER A 279 -19.16 -3.18 -7.16
CA SER A 279 -18.65 -1.98 -7.81
C SER A 279 -17.98 -2.26 -9.15
N THR A 280 -17.81 -1.18 -9.90
CA THR A 280 -16.89 -1.06 -11.03
C THR A 280 -15.93 0.07 -10.73
N MET A 281 -14.65 -0.10 -11.04
CA MET A 281 -13.64 0.92 -10.79
C MET A 281 -12.73 1.11 -12.00
N TYR A 282 -12.30 2.36 -12.20
CA TYR A 282 -11.27 2.75 -13.17
C TYR A 282 -10.27 3.66 -12.49
N ALA A 283 -8.99 3.47 -12.81
CA ALA A 283 -7.92 4.30 -12.30
C ALA A 283 -6.91 4.64 -13.38
N LEU A 284 -6.26 5.78 -13.20
CA LEU A 284 -5.14 6.24 -14.03
C LEU A 284 -4.02 6.68 -13.12
N VAL A 285 -2.90 5.99 -13.17
CA VAL A 285 -1.71 6.27 -12.37
C VAL A 285 -0.58 6.68 -13.30
N TYR A 286 -0.07 7.89 -13.15
CA TYR A 286 1.16 8.31 -13.81
C TYR A 286 2.27 8.40 -12.77
N THR A 287 3.46 7.90 -13.09
CA THR A 287 4.64 8.00 -12.22
C THR A 287 5.81 8.57 -12.99
N TYR A 288 6.41 9.61 -12.44
CA TYR A 288 7.68 10.16 -12.90
C TYR A 288 8.76 9.90 -11.86
N THR A 289 9.80 9.13 -12.24
CA THR A 289 10.92 8.81 -11.37
C THR A 289 12.21 9.28 -12.01
N LYS A 290 12.84 10.32 -11.44
CA LYS A 290 14.12 10.84 -11.94
C LYS A 290 15.00 11.36 -10.81
N GLY A 291 16.21 10.84 -10.73
CA GLY A 291 17.15 11.20 -9.69
C GLY A 291 16.61 10.86 -8.30
N THR A 292 16.40 11.86 -7.48
CA THR A 292 15.92 11.73 -6.10
C THR A 292 14.40 11.95 -5.97
N TRP A 293 13.69 12.15 -7.06
CA TRP A 293 12.27 12.48 -7.07
C TRP A 293 11.41 11.34 -7.62
N ILE A 294 10.28 11.10 -6.93
CA ILE A 294 9.14 10.36 -7.44
C ILE A 294 7.94 11.31 -7.37
N VAL A 295 7.21 11.45 -8.46
CA VAL A 295 5.98 12.25 -8.55
C VAL A 295 4.91 11.40 -9.19
N GLN A 296 3.79 11.19 -8.50
CA GLN A 296 2.76 10.23 -8.90
C GLN A 296 1.37 10.85 -8.74
N PRO A 297 0.87 11.59 -9.75
CA PRO A 297 -0.55 11.92 -9.83
C PRO A 297 -1.38 10.67 -10.12
N TYR A 298 -2.52 10.59 -9.47
CA TYR A 298 -3.43 9.47 -9.49
C TYR A 298 -4.87 9.97 -9.61
N TYR A 299 -5.65 9.35 -10.48
CA TYR A 299 -7.09 9.58 -10.64
C TYR A 299 -7.85 8.28 -10.46
N GLN A 300 -9.00 8.32 -9.80
CA GLN A 300 -9.85 7.17 -9.55
C GLN A 300 -11.32 7.54 -9.69
N TYR A 301 -12.07 6.64 -10.31
CA TYR A 301 -13.52 6.62 -10.34
C TYR A 301 -14.02 5.25 -9.89
N SER A 302 -15.02 5.21 -9.01
CA SER A 302 -15.75 3.98 -8.68
C SER A 302 -17.25 4.20 -8.79
N ASN A 303 -17.99 3.12 -9.07
CA ASN A 303 -19.45 3.15 -9.13
C ASN A 303 -20.01 1.85 -8.52
N VAL A 304 -20.93 2.01 -7.58
CA VAL A 304 -21.75 0.92 -7.03
C VAL A 304 -23.15 1.09 -7.60
N PRO A 305 -23.61 0.18 -8.47
CA PRO A 305 -24.91 0.32 -9.12
C PRO A 305 -26.05 0.04 -8.13
N THR A 306 -27.21 0.64 -8.37
CA THR A 306 -28.47 0.28 -7.71
C THR A 306 -28.78 -1.18 -7.95
N ASN A 307 -28.96 -1.95 -6.90
CA ASN A 307 -29.27 -3.39 -6.97
C ASN A 307 -29.97 -3.86 -5.68
N PRO A 308 -31.31 -3.71 -5.58
CA PRO A 308 -32.06 -4.11 -4.39
C PRO A 308 -31.92 -5.61 -4.05
N ALA A 309 -31.63 -6.47 -5.05
CA ALA A 309 -31.47 -7.90 -4.83
C ALA A 309 -30.25 -8.25 -3.95
N VAL A 310 -29.29 -7.36 -3.82
CA VAL A 310 -28.11 -7.50 -2.95
C VAL A 310 -28.03 -6.44 -1.85
N GLY A 311 -29.16 -5.73 -1.60
CA GLY A 311 -29.26 -4.76 -0.52
C GLY A 311 -28.77 -3.35 -0.88
N VAL A 312 -28.57 -3.01 -2.16
CA VAL A 312 -28.22 -1.67 -2.62
C VAL A 312 -29.47 -0.97 -3.12
N THR A 313 -30.19 -0.28 -2.23
CA THR A 313 -31.45 0.43 -2.54
C THR A 313 -31.21 1.50 -3.60
N LYS A 314 -30.19 2.32 -3.43
CA LYS A 314 -29.74 3.33 -4.38
C LYS A 314 -28.22 3.31 -4.47
N GLY A 315 -27.70 3.19 -5.68
CA GLY A 315 -26.27 3.21 -5.95
C GLY A 315 -25.65 4.60 -5.75
N ALA A 316 -24.31 4.61 -5.66
CA ALA A 316 -23.51 5.82 -5.61
C ALA A 316 -22.18 5.62 -6.33
N SER A 317 -21.51 6.72 -6.66
CA SER A 317 -20.18 6.72 -7.26
C SER A 317 -19.21 7.59 -6.47
N THR A 318 -17.91 7.31 -6.60
CA THR A 318 -16.86 8.20 -6.14
C THR A 318 -16.05 8.74 -7.31
N ASN A 319 -15.49 9.92 -7.14
CA ASN A 319 -14.60 10.56 -8.09
C ASN A 319 -13.52 11.29 -7.30
N GLY A 320 -12.26 10.98 -7.56
CA GLY A 320 -11.18 11.54 -6.76
C GLY A 320 -9.83 11.50 -7.45
N GLY A 321 -8.90 12.23 -6.87
CA GLY A 321 -7.52 12.25 -7.30
C GLY A 321 -6.56 12.50 -6.15
N ALA A 322 -5.33 12.03 -6.34
CA ALA A 322 -4.23 12.23 -5.40
C ALA A 322 -2.97 12.65 -6.14
N LEU A 323 -2.10 13.34 -5.42
CA LEU A 323 -0.72 13.57 -5.82
C LEU A 323 0.18 13.05 -4.71
N LEU A 324 0.94 12.01 -5.04
CA LEU A 324 1.97 11.46 -4.17
C LEU A 324 3.33 11.95 -4.67
N VAL A 325 4.15 12.44 -3.76
CA VAL A 325 5.51 12.94 -4.07
C VAL A 325 6.47 12.38 -3.05
N SER A 326 7.62 11.92 -3.48
CA SER A 326 8.72 11.56 -2.57
C SER A 326 10.02 12.17 -3.05
N LYS A 327 10.79 12.73 -2.12
CA LYS A 327 12.16 13.19 -2.35
C LYS A 327 13.12 12.45 -1.45
N ALA A 328 14.10 11.78 -2.05
CA ALA A 328 15.24 11.25 -1.32
C ALA A 328 16.32 12.33 -1.12
N PHE A 329 16.94 12.31 0.05
CA PHE A 329 18.05 13.18 0.45
C PHE A 329 19.28 12.32 0.71
N LYS A 330 20.37 12.95 1.13
CA LYS A 330 21.59 12.25 1.55
C LYS A 330 21.37 11.50 2.87
N HIS A 331 22.22 10.52 3.13
CA HIS A 331 22.29 9.78 4.41
C HIS A 331 21.02 8.99 4.76
N GLY A 332 20.32 8.45 3.77
CA GLY A 332 19.15 7.56 4.00
C GLY A 332 17.86 8.28 4.39
N PHE A 333 17.83 9.62 4.35
CA PHE A 333 16.63 10.38 4.62
C PHE A 333 15.80 10.57 3.35
N SER A 334 14.47 10.51 3.49
CA SER A 334 13.50 10.84 2.44
C SER A 334 12.24 11.46 3.03
N LEU A 335 11.53 12.24 2.23
CA LEU A 335 10.29 12.90 2.62
C LEU A 335 9.20 12.62 1.58
N PRO A 336 8.41 11.59 1.76
CA PRO A 336 7.13 11.41 1.08
C PRO A 336 6.05 12.36 1.59
N ALA A 337 5.16 12.74 0.67
CA ALA A 337 3.95 13.50 0.97
C ALA A 337 2.83 13.09 0.02
N ARG A 338 1.58 13.24 0.47
CA ARG A 338 0.36 12.97 -0.31
C ARG A 338 -0.65 14.07 -0.06
N VAL A 339 -1.33 14.50 -1.12
CA VAL A 339 -2.55 15.30 -1.08
C VAL A 339 -3.63 14.57 -1.87
N GLU A 340 -4.85 14.54 -1.34
CA GLU A 340 -5.98 13.87 -1.96
C GLU A 340 -7.25 14.68 -1.86
N TYR A 341 -8.12 14.48 -2.85
CA TYR A 341 -9.52 14.89 -2.82
C TYR A 341 -10.39 13.79 -3.42
N ILE A 342 -11.50 13.49 -2.75
CA ILE A 342 -12.49 12.51 -3.20
C ILE A 342 -13.89 13.05 -2.91
N THR A 343 -14.83 12.81 -3.81
CA THR A 343 -16.24 13.16 -3.62
C THR A 343 -17.11 11.95 -3.93
N THR A 344 -18.29 11.89 -3.28
CA THR A 344 -19.29 10.85 -3.51
C THR A 344 -20.55 11.46 -4.10
N SER A 345 -21.27 10.69 -4.92
CA SER A 345 -22.60 11.03 -5.38
C SER A 345 -23.68 10.53 -4.42
N GLY A 346 -24.94 10.83 -4.74
CA GLY A 346 -26.11 10.37 -3.99
C GLY A 346 -26.57 11.34 -2.91
N SER A 347 -27.59 10.95 -2.18
CA SER A 347 -28.17 11.72 -1.06
C SER A 347 -28.78 10.80 0.01
N LEU A 348 -28.88 11.32 1.22
CA LEU A 348 -29.56 10.60 2.32
C LEU A 348 -31.05 10.41 2.04
N SER A 349 -31.70 11.39 1.38
CA SER A 349 -33.12 11.32 1.06
C SER A 349 -33.47 10.23 0.05
N GLU A 350 -32.50 9.81 -0.77
CA GLU A 350 -32.63 8.72 -1.73
C GLU A 350 -32.13 7.37 -1.17
N GLU A 351 -31.71 7.32 0.10
CA GLU A 351 -31.09 6.14 0.72
C GLU A 351 -29.88 5.58 -0.09
N SER A 352 -29.10 6.49 -0.67
CA SER A 352 -27.91 6.13 -1.41
C SER A 352 -26.86 5.49 -0.48
N VAL A 353 -26.09 4.53 -0.99
CA VAL A 353 -25.05 3.86 -0.19
C VAL A 353 -23.96 4.83 0.24
N ASN A 354 -23.45 4.62 1.45
CA ASN A 354 -22.32 5.37 1.98
C ASN A 354 -21.00 4.77 1.44
N LEU A 355 -20.21 5.59 0.75
CA LEU A 355 -18.91 5.21 0.20
C LEU A 355 -17.74 5.93 0.87
N LEU A 356 -18.01 6.95 1.71
CA LEU A 356 -16.97 7.72 2.40
C LEU A 356 -17.50 8.25 3.74
N PHE A 357 -17.96 9.51 3.79
CA PHE A 357 -18.53 10.19 4.95
C PHE A 357 -20.05 10.39 4.82
N GLY A 358 -20.73 9.51 4.12
CA GLY A 358 -22.14 9.59 3.75
C GLY A 358 -22.33 9.92 2.27
N PRO A 359 -23.56 9.68 1.74
CA PRO A 359 -23.90 10.04 0.37
C PRO A 359 -23.81 11.56 0.13
N GLY A 360 -23.20 11.95 -1.00
CA GLY A 360 -23.01 13.38 -1.36
C GLY A 360 -21.87 14.08 -0.60
N SER A 361 -21.09 13.34 0.18
CA SER A 361 -19.97 13.89 0.93
C SER A 361 -18.71 14.06 0.08
N ASN A 362 -17.71 14.71 0.65
CA ASN A 362 -16.37 14.79 0.08
C ASN A 362 -15.31 14.68 1.17
N GLY A 363 -14.07 14.35 0.78
CA GLY A 363 -12.94 14.26 1.68
C GLY A 363 -11.70 14.92 1.08
N THR A 364 -10.94 15.60 1.91
CA THR A 364 -9.61 16.13 1.57
C THR A 364 -8.61 15.59 2.58
N SER A 365 -7.43 15.18 2.14
CA SER A 365 -6.36 14.81 3.06
C SER A 365 -5.00 15.38 2.67
N LEU A 366 -4.16 15.59 3.67
CA LEU A 366 -2.74 15.94 3.54
C LEU A 366 -1.94 15.01 4.44
N THR A 367 -0.90 14.37 3.91
CA THR A 367 -0.02 13.47 4.68
C THR A 367 1.44 13.77 4.37
N ALA A 368 2.31 13.76 5.39
CA ALA A 368 3.76 13.85 5.23
C ALA A 368 4.44 12.76 6.07
N THR A 369 5.40 12.04 5.47
CA THR A 369 6.01 10.85 6.09
C THR A 369 7.54 10.91 6.04
N PRO A 370 8.20 11.75 6.87
CA PRO A 370 9.64 11.70 7.00
C PRO A 370 10.11 10.27 7.31
N THR A 371 11.04 9.80 6.50
CA THR A 371 11.55 8.42 6.55
C THR A 371 13.07 8.45 6.60
N PHE A 372 13.63 7.61 7.46
CA PHE A 372 15.07 7.39 7.57
C PHE A 372 15.34 5.88 7.52
N GLN A 373 16.29 5.45 6.66
CA GLN A 373 16.70 4.06 6.56
C GLN A 373 18.22 3.95 6.44
N VAL A 374 18.80 3.03 7.24
CA VAL A 374 20.21 2.63 7.13
C VAL A 374 20.29 1.10 7.19
N GLY A 375 20.74 0.49 6.10
CA GLY A 375 20.69 -0.95 5.95
C GLY A 375 19.27 -1.50 6.14
N GLY A 376 19.11 -2.48 7.01
CA GLY A 376 17.78 -3.03 7.33
C GLY A 376 16.96 -2.21 8.32
N PHE A 377 17.57 -1.33 9.09
CA PHE A 377 16.89 -0.52 10.09
C PHE A 377 16.24 0.70 9.47
N PHE A 378 15.00 1.03 9.89
CA PHE A 378 14.34 2.26 9.49
C PHE A 378 13.43 2.82 10.58
N VAL A 379 13.18 4.13 10.47
CA VAL A 379 12.19 4.87 11.26
C VAL A 379 11.39 5.74 10.31
N ARG A 380 10.06 5.76 10.48
CA ARG A 380 9.15 6.65 9.76
C ARG A 380 8.27 7.41 10.75
N GLY A 381 8.06 8.69 10.49
CA GLY A 381 6.93 9.41 11.04
C GLY A 381 5.85 9.50 9.99
N ASP A 382 4.59 9.68 10.39
CA ASP A 382 3.48 10.00 9.50
C ASP A 382 2.59 11.01 10.22
N VAL A 383 2.35 12.15 9.59
CA VAL A 383 1.44 13.17 10.10
C VAL A 383 0.42 13.43 9.01
N SER A 384 -0.85 13.19 9.34
CA SER A 384 -1.95 13.38 8.41
C SER A 384 -3.01 14.32 9.00
N TRP A 385 -3.63 15.09 8.11
CA TRP A 385 -4.84 15.84 8.36
C TRP A 385 -5.89 15.41 7.34
N THR A 386 -7.12 15.16 7.82
CA THR A 386 -8.26 14.78 7.00
C THR A 386 -9.45 15.67 7.33
N HIS A 387 -10.10 16.18 6.28
CA HIS A 387 -11.35 16.93 6.37
C HIS A 387 -12.48 16.19 5.68
N ALA A 388 -13.60 16.04 6.39
CA ALA A 388 -14.84 15.45 5.90
C ALA A 388 -15.84 16.58 5.57
N GLY A 389 -16.02 16.87 4.28
CA GLY A 389 -16.98 17.89 3.83
C GLY A 389 -18.34 17.28 3.53
N SER A 390 -19.42 18.01 3.88
CA SER A 390 -20.80 17.57 3.67
C SER A 390 -21.10 16.18 4.20
N ALA A 391 -20.49 15.84 5.34
CA ALA A 391 -20.65 14.52 5.95
C ALA A 391 -22.07 14.28 6.45
N ALA A 392 -22.57 13.07 6.30
CA ALA A 392 -23.83 12.67 6.92
C ALA A 392 -23.67 12.58 8.46
N PRO A 393 -24.71 12.89 9.24
CA PRO A 393 -24.67 12.76 10.70
C PRO A 393 -24.18 11.37 11.13
N GLY A 394 -23.18 11.33 12.02
CA GLY A 394 -22.61 10.09 12.52
C GLY A 394 -21.58 9.41 11.59
N SER A 395 -21.24 10.00 10.43
CA SER A 395 -20.35 9.40 9.43
C SER A 395 -18.97 10.05 9.33
N ALA A 396 -18.70 11.10 10.11
CA ALA A 396 -17.41 11.79 10.14
C ALA A 396 -16.59 11.40 11.38
N PHE A 397 -15.85 12.33 11.94
CA PHE A 397 -14.93 12.12 13.04
C PHE A 397 -15.55 12.48 14.41
N GLY A 398 -14.82 12.19 15.50
CA GLY A 398 -15.26 12.34 16.87
C GLY A 398 -16.13 11.17 17.32
N GLY A 399 -16.31 11.01 18.62
CA GLY A 399 -17.09 9.91 19.19
C GLY A 399 -18.55 9.84 18.73
N SER A 400 -19.11 10.98 18.27
CA SER A 400 -20.46 11.08 17.67
C SER A 400 -20.46 11.05 16.13
N GLY A 401 -19.29 11.06 15.48
CA GLY A 401 -19.17 11.13 14.02
C GLY A 401 -19.62 12.47 13.42
N THR A 402 -19.50 13.57 14.17
CA THR A 402 -19.96 14.92 13.77
C THR A 402 -18.84 15.96 13.62
N ASP A 403 -17.61 15.58 13.94
CA ASP A 403 -16.44 16.45 13.76
C ASP A 403 -15.91 16.35 12.33
N ASP A 404 -15.70 17.49 11.68
CA ASP A 404 -15.30 17.53 10.27
C ASP A 404 -13.81 17.29 10.05
N ASN A 405 -12.99 17.30 11.10
CA ASN A 405 -11.53 17.25 10.96
C ASN A 405 -10.91 16.21 11.89
N GLN A 406 -9.91 15.51 11.37
CA GLN A 406 -9.03 14.64 12.14
C GLN A 406 -7.57 14.98 11.86
N VAL A 407 -6.73 14.96 12.89
CA VAL A 407 -5.27 14.94 12.79
C VAL A 407 -4.78 13.63 13.39
N ARG A 408 -3.92 12.93 12.67
CA ARG A 408 -3.31 11.68 13.12
C ARG A 408 -1.81 11.78 13.04
N GLY A 409 -1.10 11.25 14.03
CA GLY A 409 0.35 11.16 14.06
C GLY A 409 0.78 9.75 14.36
N ILE A 410 1.72 9.20 13.57
CA ILE A 410 2.29 7.86 13.73
C ILE A 410 3.81 7.97 13.81
N ALA A 411 4.41 7.17 14.70
CA ALA A 411 5.84 6.90 14.71
C ALA A 411 6.05 5.39 14.55
N GLU A 412 6.69 4.97 13.46
CA GLU A 412 6.99 3.57 13.14
C GLU A 412 8.49 3.32 13.20
N ILE A 413 8.86 2.17 13.77
CA ILE A 413 10.21 1.65 13.76
C ILE A 413 10.19 0.24 13.17
N GLY A 414 11.19 -0.11 12.37
CA GLY A 414 11.23 -1.41 11.74
C GLY A 414 12.60 -1.90 11.32
N PHE A 415 12.63 -3.17 10.98
CA PHE A 415 13.81 -3.85 10.47
C PHE A 415 13.45 -4.77 9.32
N ILE A 416 14.20 -4.64 8.21
CA ILE A 416 14.12 -5.50 7.03
C ILE A 416 15.24 -6.53 7.12
N PHE A 417 14.88 -7.79 6.99
CA PHE A 417 15.80 -8.93 7.01
C PHE A 417 16.07 -9.40 5.58
N GLY A 418 17.28 -9.87 5.36
CA GLY A 418 17.68 -10.44 4.08
C GLY A 418 19.01 -11.19 4.23
N HIS A 419 19.93 -10.98 3.32
CA HIS A 419 21.26 -11.61 3.29
C HIS A 419 22.06 -11.41 4.59
N ASN A 420 21.88 -10.28 5.27
CA ASN A 420 22.48 -9.97 6.58
C ASN A 420 22.13 -10.94 7.72
N LEU A 421 21.17 -11.85 7.55
CA LEU A 421 20.89 -12.91 8.53
C LEU A 421 21.83 -14.11 8.42
N ILE A 422 22.53 -14.26 7.31
CA ILE A 422 23.36 -15.43 7.01
C ILE A 422 24.85 -15.12 7.14
N GLU A 423 25.25 -13.87 6.96
CA GLU A 423 26.62 -13.43 7.20
C GLU A 423 26.87 -13.27 8.70
N LYS A 424 27.75 -14.14 9.24
CA LYS A 424 28.33 -14.01 10.58
C LYS A 424 29.55 -13.12 10.55
#